data_b810ab1aa5d14bf0c78b97f88383c196
#
_entry.id   b810ab1aa5d14bf0c78b97f88383c196
#
_cell.length_a   1.000
_cell.length_b   1.000
_cell.length_c   1.000
_cell.angle_alpha   90.00
_cell.angle_beta   90.00
_cell.angle_gamma   90.00
#
_symmetry.space_group_name_H-M   'P 1'
#
loop_
_entity.id
_entity.type
_entity.pdbx_description
1 polymer ?
#
loop_
_entity_poly.entity_id
_entity_poly.type
_entity_poly.pdbx_seq_one_letter_code
_entity_poly.pdbx_strand_id
1 'polypeptide(L)'
;MSRKRLALRALSAGAALAAVVALSGCSTIMPLFGVGPTAAGQKADVVSEDGESVAVVEPGLQFASVFTDMGSVHPTVDVAEQLELKLDVWTEQKTHDWTPMADKRFSFVIGVYDNRVPADATFDQKRRVYMSNLTVTAKTSTTSGLVELPYTLNTDPLKVTLDPEALRSEQGLGLLITSPKGGFQLESQQIGVLADDTEGLMLDFAMQVSFETSPLSNTYTTQVVHQYVPVAIFSEEESKASTEVTPTPTATPTPIPQG
;
A
#
# COMPACT_ATOMS: atom_id res chain seq x y z
N MET A 1 16.91 29.54 -63.76
CA MET A 1 17.50 28.54 -64.70
C MET A 1 17.59 27.24 -63.93
N SER A 2 16.77 26.40 -64.23
CA SER A 2 16.75 25.15 -64.98
C SER A 2 17.06 23.98 -64.06
N ARG A 3 16.01 23.17 -63.74
CA ARG A 3 15.59 21.89 -64.35
C ARG A 3 16.56 20.75 -63.99
N LYS A 4 16.22 19.56 -63.61
CA LYS A 4 15.12 18.61 -63.86
C LYS A 4 15.44 17.33 -63.08
N ARG A 5 14.43 16.69 -62.51
CA ARG A 5 13.78 15.42 -62.89
C ARG A 5 14.55 14.13 -62.54
N LEU A 6 13.87 13.32 -61.81
CA LEU A 6 13.14 12.06 -62.10
C LEU A 6 13.99 10.79 -62.13
N ALA A 7 13.62 9.79 -61.36
CA ALA A 7 13.02 8.47 -61.66
C ALA A 7 13.23 7.56 -60.47
N LEU A 8 12.29 6.93 -59.88
CA LEU A 8 11.34 5.87 -60.21
C LEU A 8 11.92 4.45 -60.23
N ARG A 9 11.28 3.59 -59.40
CA ARG A 9 11.20 2.08 -59.43
C ARG A 9 12.34 1.33 -58.77
N ALA A 10 12.08 0.36 -57.85
CA ALA A 10 11.33 -0.85 -58.15
C ALA A 10 10.83 -1.51 -56.85
N LEU A 11 9.68 -2.14 -56.98
CA LEU A 11 9.10 -3.17 -56.10
C LEU A 11 10.07 -4.39 -55.99
N SER A 12 10.14 -4.95 -54.77
CA SER A 12 10.27 -6.41 -54.64
C SER A 12 9.47 -6.86 -53.43
N ALA A 13 8.49 -7.67 -53.73
CA ALA A 13 7.73 -8.49 -52.81
C ALA A 13 8.62 -9.66 -52.37
N GLY A 14 8.53 -10.02 -51.09
CA GLY A 14 9.26 -11.16 -50.54
C GLY A 14 8.72 -11.60 -49.20
N ALA A 15 7.76 -12.51 -49.28
CA ALA A 15 7.51 -13.68 -48.44
C ALA A 15 7.40 -13.50 -46.90
N ALA A 16 6.22 -13.78 -46.44
CA ALA A 16 5.83 -14.15 -45.09
C ALA A 16 6.67 -15.34 -44.57
N LEU A 17 7.15 -15.21 -43.33
CA LEU A 17 7.40 -16.35 -42.45
C LEU A 17 6.77 -16.06 -41.11
N ALA A 18 5.62 -16.65 -40.86
CA ALA A 18 4.99 -16.70 -39.56
C ALA A 18 5.79 -17.69 -38.70
N ALA A 19 6.55 -17.17 -37.74
CA ALA A 19 7.06 -17.96 -36.62
C ALA A 19 6.12 -17.74 -35.44
N VAL A 20 5.19 -18.68 -35.26
CA VAL A 20 4.41 -18.84 -34.05
C VAL A 20 5.35 -19.42 -33.00
N VAL A 21 5.89 -18.56 -32.14
CA VAL A 21 6.50 -18.99 -30.88
C VAL A 21 5.39 -19.02 -29.86
N ALA A 22 4.84 -20.20 -29.61
CA ALA A 22 4.01 -20.48 -28.46
C ALA A 22 4.90 -20.42 -27.20
N LEU A 23 4.99 -19.26 -26.58
CA LEU A 23 5.46 -19.11 -25.20
C LEU A 23 4.27 -19.45 -24.30
N SER A 24 4.20 -20.71 -23.91
CA SER A 24 3.41 -21.15 -22.77
C SER A 24 4.04 -20.59 -21.50
N GLY A 25 3.78 -19.32 -21.23
CA GLY A 25 3.99 -18.72 -19.94
C GLY A 25 2.83 -19.13 -19.04
N CYS A 26 3.04 -20.08 -18.16
CA CYS A 26 2.17 -20.30 -17.01
C CYS A 26 2.25 -19.04 -16.12
N SER A 27 1.43 -18.04 -16.41
CA SER A 27 1.06 -17.05 -15.42
C SER A 27 0.09 -17.75 -14.48
N THR A 28 0.60 -18.25 -13.38
CA THR A 28 -0.21 -18.53 -12.19
C THR A 28 -0.78 -17.19 -11.72
N ILE A 29 -1.90 -16.80 -12.31
CA ILE A 29 -2.80 -15.83 -11.69
C ILE A 29 -3.32 -16.56 -10.46
N MET A 30 -2.74 -16.27 -9.30
CA MET A 30 -3.39 -16.62 -8.05
C MET A 30 -4.73 -15.89 -8.04
N PRO A 31 -5.86 -16.60 -7.89
CA PRO A 31 -7.13 -15.95 -7.63
C PRO A 31 -7.03 -15.38 -6.21
N LEU A 32 -6.87 -14.07 -6.11
CA LEU A 32 -6.78 -13.35 -4.83
C LEU A 32 -8.11 -13.31 -4.08
N PHE A 33 -9.15 -13.93 -4.62
CA PHE A 33 -10.47 -14.03 -4.03
C PHE A 33 -11.03 -15.43 -4.27
N GLY A 34 -10.53 -16.38 -3.50
CA GLY A 34 -11.14 -17.69 -3.36
C GLY A 34 -11.73 -17.79 -1.98
N VAL A 35 -12.97 -17.33 -1.80
CA VAL A 35 -13.76 -17.66 -0.62
C VAL A 35 -14.27 -19.09 -0.82
N GLY A 36 -13.56 -20.04 -0.26
CA GLY A 36 -14.06 -21.38 -0.02
C GLY A 36 -14.21 -21.56 1.49
N PRO A 37 -15.35 -22.11 1.99
CA PRO A 37 -15.51 -22.34 3.41
C PRO A 37 -14.69 -23.58 3.79
N THR A 38 -13.55 -23.37 4.42
CA THR A 38 -12.86 -24.45 5.14
C THR A 38 -12.43 -23.94 6.51
N ALA A 39 -13.20 -24.35 7.47
CA ALA A 39 -12.86 -24.31 8.86
C ALA A 39 -11.55 -25.06 9.11
N ALA A 40 -10.53 -24.37 9.59
CA ALA A 40 -9.48 -24.92 10.45
C ALA A 40 -8.72 -23.76 11.06
N GLY A 41 -8.85 -23.60 12.37
CA GLY A 41 -8.12 -22.62 13.14
C GLY A 41 -6.62 -22.72 12.93
N GLN A 42 -6.02 -21.68 12.39
CA GLN A 42 -4.57 -21.48 12.43
C GLN A 42 -4.25 -20.65 13.65
N LYS A 43 -3.40 -21.25 14.51
CA LYS A 43 -2.82 -20.56 15.66
C LYS A 43 -2.03 -19.36 15.17
N ALA A 44 -2.32 -18.22 15.78
CA ALA A 44 -1.47 -17.04 15.64
C ALA A 44 -0.11 -17.32 16.27
N ASP A 45 0.92 -17.46 15.47
CA ASP A 45 2.28 -17.40 15.95
C ASP A 45 2.64 -15.91 16.11
N VAL A 46 2.77 -15.52 17.36
CA VAL A 46 3.34 -14.21 17.71
C VAL A 46 4.82 -14.31 17.43
N VAL A 47 5.29 -13.67 16.39
CA VAL A 47 6.71 -13.58 16.08
C VAL A 47 7.10 -12.12 15.90
N SER A 48 7.97 -11.72 16.79
CA SER A 48 9.35 -11.24 16.57
C SER A 48 9.52 -9.81 16.15
N GLU A 49 10.40 -9.22 16.84
CA GLU A 49 11.06 -7.91 16.76
C GLU A 49 11.67 -7.52 15.40
N ASP A 50 11.34 -8.20 14.31
CA ASP A 50 11.85 -7.89 12.97
C ASP A 50 10.72 -7.40 12.05
N GLY A 51 10.20 -6.21 12.30
CA GLY A 51 9.64 -5.29 11.30
C GLY A 51 8.64 -5.78 10.23
N GLU A 52 8.21 -7.03 10.26
CA GLU A 52 7.26 -7.59 9.32
C GLU A 52 5.84 -7.47 9.88
N SER A 53 4.99 -6.69 9.22
CA SER A 53 3.59 -6.53 9.64
C SER A 53 2.85 -7.85 9.48
N VAL A 54 2.68 -8.55 10.58
CA VAL A 54 1.89 -9.78 10.61
C VAL A 54 0.40 -9.40 10.69
N ALA A 55 -0.38 -9.88 9.75
CA ALA A 55 -1.83 -9.77 9.82
C ALA A 55 -2.32 -10.50 11.09
N VAL A 56 -2.89 -9.75 12.03
CA VAL A 56 -3.48 -10.30 13.24
C VAL A 56 -4.90 -10.77 12.90
N VAL A 57 -5.13 -12.08 12.94
CA VAL A 57 -6.46 -12.65 12.86
C VAL A 57 -6.97 -12.85 14.28
N GLU A 58 -7.94 -12.04 14.70
CA GLU A 58 -8.58 -12.24 15.98
C GLU A 58 -9.53 -13.47 15.94
N PRO A 59 -9.70 -14.18 17.08
CA PRO A 59 -10.62 -15.31 17.12
C PRO A 59 -12.04 -14.84 16.81
N GLY A 60 -12.60 -15.34 15.70
CA GLY A 60 -13.94 -14.97 15.23
C GLY A 60 -13.96 -14.07 14.01
N LEU A 61 -12.84 -13.42 13.63
CA LEU A 61 -12.76 -12.64 12.42
C LEU A 61 -12.57 -13.53 11.19
N GLN A 62 -13.42 -13.35 10.20
CA GLN A 62 -13.27 -13.99 8.88
C GLN A 62 -12.33 -13.22 7.98
N PHE A 63 -11.98 -11.99 8.32
CA PHE A 63 -11.13 -11.10 7.56
C PHE A 63 -9.87 -10.75 8.37
N ALA A 64 -8.69 -11.00 7.79
CA ALA A 64 -7.42 -10.62 8.41
C ALA A 64 -7.28 -9.10 8.44
N SER A 65 -7.05 -8.55 9.63
CA SER A 65 -6.77 -7.11 9.79
C SER A 65 -5.33 -6.90 10.19
N VAL A 66 -4.70 -5.89 9.59
CA VAL A 66 -3.35 -5.46 9.97
C VAL A 66 -3.37 -4.31 10.99
N PHE A 67 -4.51 -3.67 11.21
CA PHE A 67 -4.67 -2.70 12.29
C PHE A 67 -5.00 -3.42 13.59
N THR A 68 -4.30 -3.05 14.64
CA THR A 68 -4.64 -3.31 16.03
C THR A 68 -5.28 -2.06 16.65
N ASP A 69 -5.69 -2.11 17.92
CA ASP A 69 -6.22 -0.93 18.60
C ASP A 69 -5.25 0.25 18.51
N MET A 70 -5.65 1.31 17.82
CA MET A 70 -4.83 2.51 17.51
C MET A 70 -3.52 2.12 16.81
N GLY A 71 -3.57 1.15 15.92
CA GLY A 71 -2.40 0.58 15.30
C GLY A 71 -1.90 1.34 14.08
N SER A 72 -0.65 1.08 13.77
CA SER A 72 -0.02 1.42 12.51
C SER A 72 0.53 0.16 11.84
N VAL A 73 0.63 0.19 10.52
CA VAL A 73 1.27 -0.86 9.72
C VAL A 73 2.34 -0.23 8.84
N HIS A 74 3.39 -0.99 8.59
CA HIS A 74 4.60 -0.50 7.92
C HIS A 74 5.04 -1.44 6.79
N PRO A 75 4.16 -1.74 5.79
CA PRO A 75 4.55 -2.59 4.68
C PRO A 75 5.68 -1.97 3.86
N THR A 76 6.61 -2.80 3.44
CA THR A 76 7.72 -2.41 2.59
C THR A 76 7.74 -3.22 1.30
N VAL A 77 8.34 -2.68 0.25
CA VAL A 77 8.59 -3.38 -1.00
C VAL A 77 9.85 -2.86 -1.67
N ASP A 78 10.66 -3.76 -2.18
CA ASP A 78 11.81 -3.39 -2.98
C ASP A 78 11.37 -2.94 -4.38
N VAL A 79 11.65 -1.69 -4.71
CA VAL A 79 11.42 -1.13 -6.06
C VAL A 79 12.60 -1.37 -6.98
N ALA A 80 13.77 -1.66 -6.43
CA ALA A 80 14.97 -2.12 -7.11
C ALA A 80 15.88 -2.79 -6.07
N GLU A 81 16.99 -3.37 -6.49
CA GLU A 81 17.98 -3.96 -5.59
C GLU A 81 18.35 -2.98 -4.47
N GLN A 82 18.09 -3.35 -3.20
CA GLN A 82 18.33 -2.54 -2.01
C GLN A 82 17.75 -1.11 -2.07
N LEU A 83 16.65 -0.92 -2.78
CA LEU A 83 15.89 0.32 -2.83
C LEU A 83 14.48 0.05 -2.35
N GLU A 84 14.23 0.34 -1.09
CA GLU A 84 13.02 -0.01 -0.37
C GLU A 84 12.03 1.15 -0.36
N LEU A 85 10.81 0.90 -0.82
CA LEU A 85 9.67 1.79 -0.62
C LEU A 85 8.94 1.34 0.64
N LYS A 86 8.77 2.28 1.56
CA LYS A 86 8.06 2.10 2.82
C LYS A 86 6.75 2.87 2.79
N LEU A 87 5.68 2.18 3.15
CA LEU A 87 4.35 2.75 3.34
C LEU A 87 3.99 2.61 4.83
N ASP A 88 3.87 3.73 5.52
CA ASP A 88 3.36 3.76 6.89
C ASP A 88 1.90 4.19 6.85
N VAL A 89 0.98 3.35 7.34
CA VAL A 89 -0.47 3.64 7.43
C VAL A 89 -0.91 3.54 8.87
N TRP A 90 -1.66 4.53 9.35
CA TRP A 90 -2.16 4.54 10.72
C TRP A 90 -3.57 5.10 10.82
N THR A 91 -4.24 4.79 11.92
CA THR A 91 -5.49 5.38 12.35
C THR A 91 -5.42 5.78 13.82
N GLU A 92 -6.10 6.85 14.19
CA GLU A 92 -6.27 7.28 15.58
C GLU A 92 -7.46 6.59 16.26
N GLN A 93 -8.28 5.89 15.48
CA GLN A 93 -9.44 5.16 15.95
C GLN A 93 -9.03 3.75 16.38
N LYS A 94 -9.75 3.21 17.36
CA LYS A 94 -9.62 1.79 17.68
C LYS A 94 -10.16 0.95 16.51
N THR A 95 -9.57 -0.22 16.30
CA THR A 95 -9.99 -1.10 15.21
C THR A 95 -11.49 -1.44 15.30
N HIS A 96 -11.98 -1.74 16.50
CA HIS A 96 -13.41 -2.08 16.72
C HIS A 96 -14.38 -0.90 16.52
N ASP A 97 -13.87 0.34 16.41
CA ASP A 97 -14.71 1.50 16.06
C ASP A 97 -15.00 1.55 14.54
N TRP A 98 -14.36 0.70 13.77
CA TRP A 98 -14.56 0.61 12.32
C TRP A 98 -15.74 -0.30 12.00
N THR A 99 -16.95 0.26 12.13
CA THR A 99 -18.21 -0.40 11.74
C THR A 99 -18.72 0.13 10.40
N PRO A 100 -19.68 -0.52 9.74
CA PRO A 100 -20.20 -0.07 8.44
C PRO A 100 -20.62 1.40 8.42
N MET A 101 -21.31 1.85 9.45
CA MET A 101 -21.88 3.20 9.53
C MET A 101 -20.97 4.23 10.21
N ALA A 102 -19.94 3.80 10.93
CA ALA A 102 -19.04 4.71 11.65
C ALA A 102 -18.20 5.58 10.70
N ASP A 103 -17.74 6.71 11.23
CA ASP A 103 -16.69 7.51 10.58
C ASP A 103 -15.36 6.73 10.64
N LYS A 104 -14.78 6.45 9.49
CA LYS A 104 -13.54 5.68 9.35
C LYS A 104 -12.47 6.54 8.69
N ARG A 105 -11.34 6.74 9.41
CA ARG A 105 -10.25 7.60 8.92
C ARG A 105 -8.91 6.90 9.03
N PHE A 106 -8.08 7.11 8.02
CA PHE A 106 -6.70 6.68 8.02
C PHE A 106 -5.79 7.79 7.51
N SER A 107 -4.54 7.69 7.90
CA SER A 107 -3.45 8.56 7.46
C SER A 107 -2.30 7.70 6.96
N PHE A 108 -1.46 8.24 6.09
CA PHE A 108 -0.33 7.48 5.59
C PHE A 108 0.84 8.37 5.17
N VAL A 109 2.04 7.76 5.19
CA VAL A 109 3.30 8.32 4.70
C VAL A 109 3.95 7.33 3.73
N ILE A 110 4.52 7.85 2.65
CA ILE A 110 5.30 7.09 1.67
C ILE A 110 6.71 7.68 1.62
N GLY A 111 7.71 6.83 1.76
CA GLY A 111 9.11 7.19 1.63
C GLY A 111 9.92 6.09 0.97
N VAL A 112 11.10 6.43 0.46
CA VAL A 112 12.03 5.46 -0.14
C VAL A 112 13.39 5.58 0.52
N TYR A 113 13.99 4.43 0.81
CA TYR A 113 15.29 4.28 1.44
C TYR A 113 16.25 3.53 0.51
N ASP A 114 17.41 4.10 0.27
CA ASP A 114 18.48 3.42 -0.50
C ASP A 114 19.41 2.69 0.48
N ASN A 115 19.15 1.41 0.69
CA ASN A 115 19.84 0.57 1.68
C ASN A 115 21.25 0.12 1.22
N ARG A 116 21.70 0.54 0.02
CA ARG A 116 23.09 0.31 -0.43
C ARG A 116 24.09 1.20 0.29
N VAL A 117 23.64 2.27 0.92
CA VAL A 117 24.47 3.21 1.65
C VAL A 117 23.96 3.41 3.06
N PRO A 118 24.81 3.77 4.03
CA PRO A 118 24.36 4.09 5.38
C PRO A 118 23.27 5.16 5.40
N ALA A 119 22.41 5.14 6.42
CA ALA A 119 21.30 6.09 6.55
C ALA A 119 21.75 7.55 6.61
N ASP A 120 22.93 7.81 7.17
CA ASP A 120 23.59 9.13 7.29
C ASP A 120 24.42 9.52 6.06
N ALA A 121 24.47 8.66 5.02
CA ALA A 121 25.15 9.00 3.77
C ALA A 121 24.58 10.28 3.14
N THR A 122 25.42 11.04 2.47
CA THR A 122 24.99 12.26 1.78
C THR A 122 23.96 11.93 0.69
N PHE A 123 23.07 12.87 0.40
CA PHE A 123 21.99 12.64 -0.56
C PHE A 123 22.50 12.29 -1.98
N ASP A 124 23.67 12.81 -2.36
CA ASP A 124 24.28 12.54 -3.66
C ASP A 124 24.76 11.08 -3.82
N GLN A 125 24.89 10.34 -2.71
CA GLN A 125 25.22 8.92 -2.73
C GLN A 125 23.96 8.04 -2.85
N LYS A 126 22.76 8.62 -2.73
CA LYS A 126 21.48 7.93 -2.78
C LYS A 126 20.84 8.05 -4.16
N ARG A 127 20.16 7.01 -4.61
CA ARG A 127 19.33 7.05 -5.81
C ARG A 127 18.10 7.92 -5.56
N ARG A 128 17.79 8.81 -6.48
CA ARG A 128 16.57 9.62 -6.43
C ARG A 128 15.39 8.82 -6.92
N VAL A 129 14.30 8.89 -6.19
CA VAL A 129 13.02 8.28 -6.56
C VAL A 129 11.95 9.34 -6.54
N TYR A 130 11.18 9.40 -7.61
CA TYR A 130 10.10 10.35 -7.77
C TYR A 130 8.78 9.60 -7.94
N MET A 131 7.69 10.14 -7.39
CA MET A 131 6.33 9.63 -7.55
C MET A 131 5.51 10.61 -8.40
N SER A 132 5.03 10.15 -9.54
CA SER A 132 4.26 10.97 -10.49
C SER A 132 2.75 10.82 -10.32
N ASN A 133 2.29 9.68 -9.82
CA ASN A 133 0.89 9.42 -9.53
C ASN A 133 0.72 8.52 -8.33
N LEU A 134 -0.33 8.77 -7.57
CA LEU A 134 -0.79 7.93 -6.48
C LEU A 134 -2.28 7.65 -6.67
N THR A 135 -2.63 6.38 -6.69
CA THR A 135 -4.03 5.92 -6.61
C THR A 135 -4.18 5.11 -5.34
N VAL A 136 -5.16 5.47 -4.50
CA VAL A 136 -5.54 4.68 -3.33
C VAL A 136 -7.01 4.33 -3.46
N THR A 137 -7.33 3.05 -3.38
CA THR A 137 -8.71 2.57 -3.41
C THR A 137 -9.00 1.71 -2.20
N ALA A 138 -10.18 1.87 -1.60
CA ALA A 138 -10.71 0.92 -0.63
C ALA A 138 -11.74 0.04 -1.33
N LYS A 139 -11.54 -1.27 -1.30
CA LYS A 139 -12.43 -2.27 -1.88
C LYS A 139 -13.05 -3.11 -0.77
N THR A 140 -14.38 -3.22 -0.76
CA THR A 140 -15.10 -4.00 0.27
C THR A 140 -15.02 -5.51 0.01
N SER A 141 -15.05 -6.27 1.11
CA SER A 141 -15.40 -7.68 1.17
C SER A 141 -16.68 -7.82 1.98
N THR A 142 -17.73 -8.39 1.40
CA THR A 142 -19.03 -8.55 2.02
C THR A 142 -19.47 -10.01 2.01
N THR A 143 -20.32 -10.41 2.94
CA THR A 143 -20.87 -11.79 2.97
C THR A 143 -21.79 -12.09 1.79
N SER A 144 -22.45 -11.07 1.24
CA SER A 144 -23.26 -11.18 0.01
C SER A 144 -22.46 -11.29 -1.28
N GLY A 145 -21.15 -11.01 -1.21
CA GLY A 145 -20.27 -10.92 -2.38
C GLY A 145 -20.37 -9.60 -3.15
N LEU A 146 -21.12 -8.62 -2.64
CA LEU A 146 -21.17 -7.27 -3.18
C LEU A 146 -19.80 -6.61 -2.98
N VAL A 147 -19.28 -5.97 -4.02
CA VAL A 147 -18.01 -5.24 -3.97
C VAL A 147 -18.26 -3.77 -4.26
N GLU A 148 -17.89 -2.92 -3.31
CA GLU A 148 -17.98 -1.47 -3.41
C GLU A 148 -16.60 -0.82 -3.34
N LEU A 149 -16.51 0.43 -3.77
CA LEU A 149 -15.32 1.27 -3.70
C LEU A 149 -15.63 2.53 -2.87
N PRO A 150 -15.75 2.41 -1.54
CA PRO A 150 -16.18 3.51 -0.66
C PRO A 150 -15.16 4.65 -0.56
N TYR A 151 -13.94 4.43 -1.04
CA TYR A 151 -12.91 5.44 -1.11
C TYR A 151 -12.08 5.28 -2.38
N THR A 152 -11.81 6.39 -3.05
CA THR A 152 -10.91 6.45 -4.19
C THR A 152 -10.21 7.80 -4.20
N LEU A 153 -8.89 7.76 -4.20
CA LEU A 153 -8.00 8.88 -4.47
C LEU A 153 -7.20 8.56 -5.73
N ASN A 154 -7.16 9.46 -6.69
CA ASN A 154 -6.25 9.40 -7.83
C ASN A 154 -5.68 10.80 -8.06
N THR A 155 -4.40 10.98 -7.82
CA THR A 155 -3.81 12.31 -7.80
C THR A 155 -2.34 12.34 -8.20
N ASP A 156 -1.92 13.49 -8.69
CA ASP A 156 -0.51 13.88 -8.75
C ASP A 156 -0.08 14.33 -7.34
N PRO A 157 0.91 13.68 -6.71
CA PRO A 157 1.36 14.02 -5.37
C PRO A 157 1.76 15.49 -5.18
N LEU A 158 2.29 16.12 -6.22
CA LEU A 158 2.67 17.54 -6.19
C LEU A 158 1.49 18.50 -6.01
N LYS A 159 0.26 18.04 -6.30
CA LYS A 159 -0.97 18.86 -6.18
C LYS A 159 -1.61 18.81 -4.81
N VAL A 160 -1.30 17.78 -4.04
CA VAL A 160 -1.97 17.52 -2.75
C VAL A 160 -1.01 17.43 -1.58
N THR A 161 0.31 17.47 -1.82
CA THR A 161 1.29 17.52 -0.74
C THR A 161 1.09 18.76 0.13
N LEU A 162 1.21 18.57 1.43
CA LEU A 162 1.19 19.66 2.42
C LEU A 162 2.55 20.34 2.56
N ASP A 163 3.61 19.78 1.99
CA ASP A 163 4.95 20.35 2.03
C ASP A 163 5.08 21.51 1.03
N PRO A 164 5.23 22.77 1.50
CA PRO A 164 5.38 23.91 0.62
C PRO A 164 6.72 23.95 -0.12
N GLU A 165 7.72 23.22 0.38
CA GLU A 165 9.06 23.12 -0.19
C GLU A 165 9.29 21.77 -0.90
N ALA A 166 8.22 21.07 -1.26
CA ALA A 166 8.26 19.78 -1.91
C ALA A 166 9.19 19.78 -3.12
N LEU A 167 10.19 18.91 -3.10
CA LEU A 167 11.16 18.78 -4.17
C LEU A 167 10.54 18.04 -5.35
N ARG A 168 10.63 18.64 -6.53
CA ARG A 168 10.12 18.11 -7.79
C ARG A 168 11.23 17.76 -8.75
N SER A 169 10.97 16.79 -9.61
CA SER A 169 11.86 16.46 -10.71
C SER A 169 11.87 17.57 -11.78
N GLU A 170 13.04 17.99 -12.23
CA GLU A 170 13.19 18.88 -13.39
C GLU A 170 12.73 18.21 -14.70
N GLN A 171 12.74 16.87 -14.75
CA GLN A 171 12.32 16.06 -15.89
C GLN A 171 10.81 15.72 -15.88
N GLY A 172 10.05 16.27 -14.93
CA GLY A 172 8.60 16.00 -14.84
C GLY A 172 8.24 14.61 -14.27
N LEU A 173 9.16 13.96 -13.54
CA LEU A 173 8.93 12.64 -12.95
C LEU A 173 8.10 12.67 -11.65
N GLY A 174 7.71 13.86 -11.18
CA GLY A 174 6.85 14.04 -10.02
C GLY A 174 7.58 14.52 -8.77
N LEU A 175 7.03 14.15 -7.60
CA LEU A 175 7.49 14.49 -6.27
C LEU A 175 8.66 13.60 -5.86
N LEU A 176 9.74 14.17 -5.30
CA LEU A 176 10.83 13.39 -4.69
C LEU A 176 10.33 12.70 -3.42
N ILE A 177 10.56 11.39 -3.33
CA ILE A 177 10.20 10.56 -2.16
C ILE A 177 11.39 9.83 -1.52
N THR A 178 12.63 10.12 -1.93
CA THR A 178 13.83 9.54 -1.31
C THR A 178 14.19 10.24 0.00
N SER A 179 14.25 9.48 1.08
CA SER A 179 14.67 9.92 2.41
C SER A 179 16.18 10.32 2.43
N PRO A 180 16.57 11.37 3.20
CA PRO A 180 15.74 12.19 4.11
C PRO A 180 15.15 13.45 3.46
N LYS A 181 15.38 13.71 2.18
CA LYS A 181 14.98 14.97 1.54
C LYS A 181 13.58 14.94 0.93
N GLY A 182 13.02 13.75 0.75
CA GLY A 182 11.72 13.58 0.14
C GLY A 182 10.84 12.61 0.91
N GLY A 183 9.55 12.72 0.67
CA GLY A 183 8.50 11.89 1.23
C GLY A 183 7.14 12.46 0.82
N PHE A 184 6.09 11.69 1.08
CA PHE A 184 4.72 12.11 0.81
C PHE A 184 3.83 11.71 1.97
N GLN A 185 2.95 12.58 2.42
CA GLN A 185 2.03 12.34 3.53
C GLN A 185 0.65 12.89 3.22
N LEU A 186 -0.36 12.10 3.55
CA LEU A 186 -1.76 12.55 3.65
C LEU A 186 -2.36 12.08 4.96
N GLU A 187 -3.20 12.93 5.54
CA GLU A 187 -3.84 12.68 6.84
C GLU A 187 -5.35 12.65 6.72
N SER A 188 -5.98 11.95 7.66
CA SER A 188 -7.44 11.95 7.88
C SER A 188 -8.26 11.64 6.62
N GLN A 189 -7.81 10.69 5.82
CA GLN A 189 -8.54 10.24 4.64
C GLN A 189 -9.78 9.47 5.08
N GLN A 190 -10.95 9.93 4.68
CA GLN A 190 -12.24 9.41 5.14
C GLN A 190 -12.79 8.36 4.18
N ILE A 191 -13.09 7.17 4.71
CA ILE A 191 -13.79 6.11 3.99
C ILE A 191 -15.30 6.32 4.16
N GLY A 192 -16.05 6.16 3.09
CA GLY A 192 -17.52 6.31 3.09
C GLY A 192 -18.24 5.23 3.89
N VAL A 193 -19.56 5.37 3.94
CA VAL A 193 -20.47 4.37 4.52
C VAL A 193 -20.36 3.07 3.73
N LEU A 194 -20.45 1.94 4.42
CA LEU A 194 -20.36 0.60 3.86
C LEU A 194 -21.70 -0.13 3.97
N ALA A 195 -21.85 -1.20 3.19
CA ALA A 195 -22.96 -2.13 3.38
C ALA A 195 -22.89 -2.82 4.76
N ASP A 196 -24.03 -3.10 5.37
CA ASP A 196 -24.11 -3.66 6.72
C ASP A 196 -23.45 -5.04 6.85
N ASP A 197 -23.33 -5.76 5.73
CA ASP A 197 -22.72 -7.09 5.65
C ASP A 197 -21.23 -7.06 5.24
N THR A 198 -20.58 -5.90 5.38
CA THR A 198 -19.15 -5.76 5.10
C THR A 198 -18.31 -6.36 6.22
N GLU A 199 -17.43 -7.30 5.87
CA GLU A 199 -16.48 -7.95 6.80
C GLU A 199 -15.11 -7.29 6.81
N GLY A 200 -14.77 -6.59 5.74
CA GLY A 200 -13.46 -5.95 5.62
C GLY A 200 -13.29 -5.06 4.42
N LEU A 201 -12.17 -4.37 4.43
CA LEU A 201 -11.68 -3.51 3.36
C LEU A 201 -10.27 -3.93 2.94
N MET A 202 -10.00 -3.86 1.65
CA MET A 202 -8.64 -3.89 1.12
C MET A 202 -8.29 -2.49 0.64
N LEU A 203 -7.33 -1.83 1.29
CA LEU A 203 -6.73 -0.61 0.78
C LEU A 203 -5.62 -0.99 -0.20
N ASP A 204 -5.74 -0.58 -1.46
CA ASP A 204 -4.72 -0.75 -2.50
C ASP A 204 -4.08 0.62 -2.78
N PHE A 205 -2.78 0.71 -2.52
CA PHE A 205 -1.94 1.86 -2.81
C PHE A 205 -1.14 1.56 -4.08
N ALA A 206 -1.57 2.10 -5.20
CA ALA A 206 -0.88 1.99 -6.48
C ALA A 206 -0.06 3.27 -6.74
N MET A 207 1.25 3.15 -6.71
CA MET A 207 2.22 4.25 -6.81
C MET A 207 3.00 4.16 -8.11
N GLN A 208 2.90 5.18 -8.97
CA GLN A 208 3.76 5.27 -10.14
C GLN A 208 5.08 5.95 -9.76
N VAL A 209 6.14 5.16 -9.67
CA VAL A 209 7.46 5.61 -9.23
C VAL A 209 8.49 5.53 -10.33
N SER A 210 9.39 6.52 -10.36
CA SER A 210 10.54 6.56 -11.26
C SER A 210 11.80 6.62 -10.40
N PHE A 211 12.63 5.59 -10.45
CA PHE A 211 13.87 5.51 -9.67
C PHE A 211 15.11 5.60 -10.54
N GLU A 212 16.12 6.26 -10.02
CA GLU A 212 17.40 6.43 -10.65
C GLU A 212 18.18 5.10 -10.67
N THR A 213 18.78 4.76 -11.80
CA THR A 213 19.52 3.49 -11.95
C THR A 213 20.80 3.45 -11.13
N SER A 214 21.46 4.61 -10.97
CA SER A 214 22.57 4.81 -10.04
C SER A 214 22.60 6.29 -9.62
N PRO A 215 23.19 6.63 -8.46
CA PRO A 215 23.25 8.01 -8.00
C PRO A 215 23.82 8.94 -9.06
N LEU A 216 23.17 10.10 -9.24
CA LEU A 216 23.56 11.15 -10.18
C LEU A 216 23.60 10.74 -11.66
N SER A 217 23.07 9.57 -12.02
CA SER A 217 23.03 9.12 -13.43
C SER A 217 22.03 9.90 -14.28
N ASN A 218 21.01 10.52 -13.67
CA ASN A 218 19.87 11.13 -14.35
C ASN A 218 19.13 10.17 -15.32
N THR A 219 19.35 8.86 -15.17
CA THR A 219 18.68 7.82 -15.92
C THR A 219 17.69 7.11 -15.02
N TYR A 220 16.43 7.05 -15.41
CA TYR A 220 15.34 6.57 -14.58
C TYR A 220 14.63 5.37 -15.20
N THR A 221 14.17 4.47 -14.36
CA THR A 221 13.23 3.40 -14.68
C THR A 221 11.91 3.69 -13.98
N THR A 222 10.79 3.54 -14.70
CA THR A 222 9.45 3.80 -14.17
C THR A 222 8.67 2.51 -14.04
N GLN A 223 7.97 2.35 -12.92
CA GLN A 223 7.07 1.22 -12.68
C GLN A 223 5.90 1.64 -11.80
N VAL A 224 4.85 0.80 -11.75
CA VAL A 224 3.77 0.90 -10.78
C VAL A 224 4.01 -0.12 -9.68
N VAL A 225 3.96 0.34 -8.44
CA VAL A 225 4.14 -0.47 -7.24
C VAL A 225 2.83 -0.50 -6.49
N HIS A 226 2.39 -1.70 -6.09
CA HIS A 226 1.20 -1.90 -5.28
C HIS A 226 1.56 -2.32 -3.86
N GLN A 227 0.87 -1.74 -2.89
CA GLN A 227 0.88 -2.15 -1.49
C GLN A 227 -0.55 -2.33 -1.01
N TYR A 228 -0.81 -3.46 -0.39
CA TYR A 228 -2.15 -3.84 0.08
C TYR A 228 -2.21 -3.84 1.59
N VAL A 229 -3.24 -3.18 2.13
CA VAL A 229 -3.49 -3.10 3.57
C VAL A 229 -4.90 -3.62 3.84
N PRO A 230 -5.06 -4.86 4.34
CA PRO A 230 -6.34 -5.41 4.74
C PRO A 230 -6.77 -4.83 6.09
N VAL A 231 -8.03 -4.43 6.19
CA VAL A 231 -8.62 -3.85 7.41
C VAL A 231 -9.96 -4.53 7.70
N ALA A 232 -10.15 -5.07 8.90
CA ALA A 232 -11.42 -5.65 9.32
C ALA A 232 -12.48 -4.57 9.55
N ILE A 233 -13.73 -4.90 9.27
CA ILE A 233 -14.90 -4.11 9.62
C ILE A 233 -15.74 -4.96 10.60
N PHE A 234 -16.11 -4.36 11.72
CA PHE A 234 -16.81 -5.02 12.79
C PHE A 234 -18.31 -4.73 12.74
N SER A 235 -19.13 -5.66 13.17
CA SER A 235 -20.54 -5.39 13.41
C SER A 235 -20.69 -4.43 14.60
N GLU A 236 -21.85 -3.75 14.66
CA GLU A 236 -22.17 -2.86 15.79
C GLU A 236 -22.20 -3.61 17.13
N GLU A 237 -22.50 -4.91 17.12
CA GLU A 237 -22.55 -5.77 18.31
C GLU A 237 -21.14 -6.10 18.80
N GLU A 238 -20.23 -6.46 17.90
CA GLU A 238 -18.81 -6.72 18.21
C GLU A 238 -18.11 -5.46 18.71
N SER A 239 -18.36 -4.31 18.09
CA SER A 239 -17.87 -3.02 18.53
C SER A 239 -18.28 -2.69 19.97
N LYS A 240 -19.56 -2.89 20.30
CA LYS A 240 -20.08 -2.67 21.67
C LYS A 240 -19.48 -3.66 22.68
N ALA A 241 -19.37 -4.93 22.32
CA ALA A 241 -18.79 -5.96 23.18
C ALA A 241 -17.33 -5.67 23.54
N SER A 242 -16.54 -5.16 22.60
CA SER A 242 -15.14 -4.77 22.87
C SER A 242 -15.01 -3.58 23.84
N THR A 243 -16.02 -2.70 23.88
CA THR A 243 -16.03 -1.53 24.76
C THR A 243 -16.45 -1.90 26.20
N GLU A 244 -17.21 -3.00 26.39
CA GLU A 244 -17.71 -3.44 27.69
C GLU A 244 -16.75 -4.32 28.48
N VAL A 245 -15.51 -4.56 28.02
CA VAL A 245 -14.50 -5.25 28.83
C VAL A 245 -14.13 -4.37 30.03
N THR A 246 -14.93 -4.47 31.07
CA THR A 246 -14.71 -3.81 32.37
C THR A 246 -13.39 -4.28 32.93
N PRO A 247 -12.48 -3.39 33.36
CA PRO A 247 -11.25 -3.80 33.99
C PRO A 247 -11.58 -4.64 35.22
N THR A 248 -11.09 -5.87 35.26
CA THR A 248 -11.18 -6.73 36.44
C THR A 248 -10.68 -5.93 37.65
N PRO A 249 -11.46 -5.77 38.75
CA PRO A 249 -11.03 -5.00 39.90
C PRO A 249 -9.73 -5.60 40.43
N THR A 250 -8.68 -4.80 40.40
CA THR A 250 -7.39 -5.15 41.01
C THR A 250 -7.64 -5.55 42.46
N ALA A 251 -7.34 -6.80 42.80
CA ALA A 251 -7.48 -7.30 44.15
C ALA A 251 -6.72 -6.36 45.11
N THR A 252 -7.45 -5.79 46.04
CA THR A 252 -6.89 -4.97 47.12
C THR A 252 -5.87 -5.82 47.88
N PRO A 253 -4.60 -5.36 48.02
CA PRO A 253 -3.61 -6.14 48.74
C PRO A 253 -4.06 -6.29 50.19
N THR A 254 -4.16 -7.51 50.66
CA THR A 254 -4.47 -7.84 52.06
C THR A 254 -3.37 -7.25 52.92
N PRO A 255 -3.69 -6.46 54.00
CA PRO A 255 -2.66 -5.92 54.88
C PRO A 255 -1.93 -7.06 55.60
N ILE A 256 -0.62 -7.02 55.58
CA ILE A 256 0.27 -7.95 56.31
C ILE A 256 0.09 -7.67 57.78
N PRO A 257 -0.23 -8.65 58.65
CA PRO A 257 -0.26 -8.48 60.09
C PRO A 257 1.14 -8.18 60.59
N GLN A 258 1.33 -7.06 61.24
CA GLN A 258 2.56 -6.73 61.98
C GLN A 258 2.53 -7.54 63.28
N GLY A 259 3.47 -8.44 63.43
CA GLY A 259 3.82 -9.15 64.65
C GLY A 259 4.95 -8.43 65.40
#